data_7f2012109c6c32b11d76de8fe59dad85
#
_entry.id   7f2012109c6c32b11d76de8fe59dad85
#
_cell.length_a   1.000
_cell.length_b   1.000
_cell.length_c   1.000
_cell.angle_alpha   90.00
_cell.angle_beta   90.00
_cell.angle_gamma   90.00
#
_symmetry.space_group_name_H-M   'P 1'
#
loop_
_entity.id
_entity.type
_entity.pdbx_description
1 polymer ?
#
loop_
_entity_poly.entity_id
_entity_poly.type
_entity_poly.pdbx_seq_one_letter_code
_entity_poly.pdbx_strand_id
1 'polypeptide(L)'
;MRQIPINQAKSIIKQLLKVKNQQKINLLTNKKDRSLTIVVNDGEVTVKEQGYVNDTNTYSTESVAKHELTRAFKREFSRSHQLYISYGKV
;
A
#
# COMPACT_ATOMS: atom_id res chain seq x y z
N MET A 1 8.23 11.94 5.81
CA MET A 1 6.90 11.62 5.24
C MET A 1 6.54 12.69 4.22
N ARG A 2 6.11 12.30 3.04
CA ARG A 2 5.85 13.22 1.93
C ARG A 2 4.39 13.06 1.46
N GLN A 3 3.76 14.17 1.14
CA GLN A 3 2.41 14.17 0.58
C GLN A 3 2.48 14.03 -0.95
N ILE A 4 1.67 13.13 -1.50
CA ILE A 4 1.62 12.88 -2.95
C ILE A 4 0.16 12.82 -3.41
N PRO A 5 -0.10 13.14 -4.70
CA PRO A 5 -1.43 12.93 -5.28
C PRO A 5 -1.80 11.45 -5.30
N ILE A 6 -3.09 11.15 -5.24
CA ILE A 6 -3.59 9.78 -5.22
C ILE A 6 -3.15 8.99 -6.46
N ASN A 7 -3.11 9.63 -7.63
CA ASN A 7 -2.69 8.97 -8.86
C ASN A 7 -1.22 8.56 -8.82
N GLN A 8 -0.38 9.38 -8.20
CA GLN A 8 1.03 9.04 -8.02
C GLN A 8 1.18 7.85 -7.07
N ALA A 9 0.36 7.79 -6.03
CA ALA A 9 0.37 6.64 -5.12
C ALA A 9 0.04 5.34 -5.85
N LYS A 10 -0.95 5.37 -6.74
CA LYS A 10 -1.30 4.21 -7.56
C LYS A 10 -0.14 3.74 -8.43
N SER A 11 0.58 4.68 -9.03
CA SER A 11 1.75 4.37 -9.87
C SER A 11 2.88 3.75 -9.04
N ILE A 12 3.12 4.28 -7.85
CA ILE A 12 4.14 3.77 -6.94
C ILE A 12 3.83 2.33 -6.54
N ILE A 13 2.56 2.04 -6.25
CA ILE A 13 2.13 0.68 -5.89
C ILE A 13 2.39 -0.29 -7.05
N LYS A 14 2.06 0.10 -8.28
CA LYS A 14 2.31 -0.74 -9.45
C LYS A 14 3.78 -1.05 -9.62
N GLN A 15 4.64 -0.05 -9.44
CA GLN A 15 6.09 -0.23 -9.53
C GLN A 15 6.62 -1.11 -8.40
N LEU A 16 6.11 -0.92 -7.19
CA LEU A 16 6.51 -1.70 -6.03
C LEU A 16 6.29 -3.20 -6.24
N LEU A 17 5.15 -3.57 -6.83
CA LEU A 17 4.80 -4.97 -7.06
C LEU A 17 5.68 -5.63 -8.12
N LYS A 18 6.33 -4.85 -8.98
CA LYS A 18 7.25 -5.37 -10.00
C LYS A 18 8.66 -5.58 -9.47
N VAL A 19 9.00 -4.97 -8.35
CA VAL A 19 10.32 -5.06 -7.75
C VAL A 19 10.37 -6.28 -6.84
N LYS A 20 11.39 -7.11 -7.02
CA LYS A 20 11.55 -8.33 -6.19
C LYS A 20 12.42 -8.11 -4.96
N ASN A 21 12.95 -6.91 -4.79
CA ASN A 21 13.77 -6.55 -3.63
C ASN A 21 12.90 -6.26 -2.41
N GLN A 22 13.50 -6.35 -1.24
CA GLN A 22 12.82 -6.01 0.00
C GLN A 22 12.46 -4.53 0.02
N GLN A 23 11.17 -4.22 0.12
CA GLN A 23 10.69 -2.84 0.22
C GLN A 23 9.48 -2.76 1.13
N LYS A 24 9.36 -1.63 1.81
CA LYS A 24 8.22 -1.34 2.67
C LYS A 24 7.75 0.08 2.41
N ILE A 25 6.46 0.24 2.16
CA ILE A 25 5.84 1.54 1.93
C ILE A 25 4.65 1.67 2.86
N ASN A 26 4.52 2.84 3.49
CA ASN A 26 3.35 3.20 4.27
C ASN A 26 2.61 4.33 3.58
N LEU A 27 1.30 4.15 3.39
CA LEU A 27 0.41 5.17 2.84
C LEU A 27 -0.60 5.56 3.91
N LEU A 28 -0.78 6.86 4.14
CA LEU A 28 -1.69 7.36 5.16
C LEU A 28 -2.58 8.45 4.59
N THR A 29 -3.79 8.56 5.12
CA THR A 29 -4.67 9.70 4.82
C THR A 29 -4.10 10.98 5.45
N ASN A 30 -4.62 12.14 5.01
CA ASN A 30 -4.21 13.42 5.57
C ASN A 30 -4.41 13.49 7.08
N LYS A 31 -5.47 12.88 7.59
CA LYS A 31 -5.74 12.82 9.02
C LYS A 31 -4.97 11.73 9.74
N LYS A 32 -4.27 10.88 9.00
CA LYS A 32 -3.49 9.75 9.51
C LYS A 32 -4.33 8.75 10.31
N ASP A 33 -5.64 8.74 10.09
CA ASP A 33 -6.57 7.82 10.75
C ASP A 33 -6.76 6.51 9.98
N ARG A 34 -6.28 6.46 8.72
CA ARG A 34 -6.33 5.27 7.88
C ARG A 34 -4.97 5.07 7.23
N SER A 35 -4.53 3.84 7.17
CA SER A 35 -3.23 3.55 6.58
C SER A 35 -3.24 2.22 5.84
N LEU A 36 -2.32 2.12 4.90
CA LEU A 36 -2.07 0.91 4.14
C LEU A 36 -0.56 0.72 4.11
N THR A 37 -0.09 -0.38 4.67
CA THR A 37 1.32 -0.73 4.69
C THR A 37 1.54 -1.90 3.74
N ILE A 38 2.50 -1.77 2.85
CA ILE A 38 2.82 -2.78 1.84
C ILE A 38 4.27 -3.18 2.02
N VAL A 39 4.51 -4.48 2.24
CA VAL A 39 5.85 -5.03 2.38
C VAL A 39 6.05 -6.06 1.28
N VAL A 40 7.08 -5.86 0.46
CA VAL A 40 7.50 -6.83 -0.56
C VAL A 40 8.79 -7.48 -0.09
N ASN A 41 8.80 -8.82 -0.03
CA ASN A 41 9.94 -9.56 0.45
C ASN A 41 10.01 -10.91 -0.27
N ASP A 42 11.02 -11.10 -1.11
CA ASP A 42 11.30 -12.37 -1.82
C ASP A 42 10.08 -12.92 -2.57
N GLY A 43 9.36 -12.04 -3.27
CA GLY A 43 8.19 -12.44 -4.05
C GLY A 43 6.89 -12.53 -3.27
N GLU A 44 6.94 -12.40 -1.96
CA GLU A 44 5.74 -12.32 -1.12
C GLU A 44 5.37 -10.86 -0.88
N VAL A 45 4.07 -10.58 -0.89
CA VAL A 45 3.55 -9.24 -0.64
C VAL A 45 2.64 -9.31 0.58
N THR A 46 2.99 -8.56 1.61
CA THR A 46 2.17 -8.42 2.81
C THR A 46 1.46 -7.07 2.77
N VAL A 47 0.16 -7.09 2.94
CA VAL A 47 -0.67 -5.89 2.96
C VAL A 47 -1.31 -5.77 4.34
N LYS A 48 -1.00 -4.68 5.05
CA LYS A 48 -1.59 -4.37 6.33
C LYS A 48 -2.51 -3.18 6.17
N GLU A 49 -3.79 -3.39 6.42
CA GLU A 49 -4.82 -2.37 6.30
C GLU A 49 -5.27 -1.94 7.68
N GLN A 50 -5.32 -0.64 7.93
CA GLN A 50 -5.81 -0.07 9.19
C GLN A 50 -6.75 1.09 8.89
N GLY A 51 -7.96 1.02 9.42
CA GLY A 51 -8.99 2.04 9.20
C GLY A 51 -10.35 1.41 9.21
N TYR A 52 -11.01 1.35 8.06
CA TYR A 52 -12.28 0.64 7.93
C TYR A 52 -12.16 -0.84 8.28
N VAL A 53 -11.04 -1.42 7.86
CA VAL A 53 -10.74 -2.83 8.12
C VAL A 53 -9.38 -2.86 8.79
N ASN A 54 -9.23 -3.70 9.80
CA ASN A 54 -7.94 -3.94 10.45
C ASN A 54 -7.55 -5.37 10.16
N ASP A 55 -6.70 -5.54 9.15
CA ASP A 55 -6.36 -6.85 8.65
C ASP A 55 -4.94 -6.86 8.10
N THR A 56 -4.30 -8.03 8.16
CA THR A 56 -2.96 -8.24 7.62
C THR A 56 -2.97 -9.53 6.84
N ASN A 57 -2.64 -9.46 5.56
CA ASN A 57 -2.63 -10.63 4.69
C ASN A 57 -1.33 -10.68 3.90
N THR A 58 -0.84 -11.90 3.66
CA THR A 58 0.35 -12.14 2.85
C THR A 58 -0.05 -12.93 1.61
N TYR A 59 0.40 -12.47 0.46
CA TYR A 59 0.10 -13.08 -0.83
C TYR A 59 1.40 -13.58 -1.46
N SER A 60 1.34 -14.77 -2.04
CA SER A 60 2.51 -15.42 -2.62
C SER A 60 2.72 -15.10 -4.09
N THR A 61 1.75 -14.48 -4.76
CA THR A 61 1.84 -14.12 -6.17
C THR A 61 1.53 -12.65 -6.39
N GLU A 62 2.20 -12.07 -7.39
CA GLU A 62 2.01 -10.66 -7.73
C GLU A 62 0.59 -10.36 -8.18
N SER A 63 -0.02 -11.24 -8.99
CA SER A 63 -1.35 -10.98 -9.54
C SER A 63 -2.43 -10.96 -8.46
N VAL A 64 -2.37 -11.88 -7.50
CA VAL A 64 -3.31 -11.92 -6.38
C VAL A 64 -3.10 -10.70 -5.48
N ALA A 65 -1.84 -10.38 -5.17
CA ALA A 65 -1.51 -9.23 -4.35
C ALA A 65 -1.99 -7.93 -4.98
N LYS A 66 -1.80 -7.77 -6.29
CA LYS A 66 -2.24 -6.58 -7.02
C LYS A 66 -3.75 -6.39 -6.92
N HIS A 67 -4.52 -7.47 -7.09
CA HIS A 67 -5.97 -7.42 -7.03
C HIS A 67 -6.45 -7.00 -5.64
N GLU A 68 -5.96 -7.68 -4.61
CA GLU A 68 -6.36 -7.39 -3.23
C GLU A 68 -5.88 -6.03 -2.76
N LEU A 69 -4.68 -5.62 -3.17
CA LEU A 69 -4.14 -4.31 -2.83
C LEU A 69 -4.96 -3.19 -3.46
N THR A 70 -5.41 -3.36 -4.71
CA THR A 70 -6.27 -2.39 -5.38
C THR A 70 -7.59 -2.24 -4.62
N ARG A 71 -8.17 -3.34 -4.16
CA ARG A 71 -9.41 -3.30 -3.38
C ARG A 71 -9.22 -2.58 -2.05
N ALA A 72 -8.16 -2.91 -1.33
CA ALA A 72 -7.85 -2.25 -0.05
C ALA A 72 -7.59 -0.76 -0.24
N PHE A 73 -6.86 -0.40 -1.28
CA PHE A 73 -6.58 1.00 -1.62
C PHE A 73 -7.88 1.77 -1.85
N LYS A 74 -8.79 1.23 -2.65
CA LYS A 74 -10.08 1.87 -2.91
C LYS A 74 -10.91 1.99 -1.64
N ARG A 75 -10.90 0.97 -0.80
CA ARG A 75 -11.69 0.95 0.43
C ARG A 75 -11.21 2.02 1.41
N GLU A 76 -9.90 2.15 1.62
CA GLU A 76 -9.36 3.07 2.61
C GLU A 76 -9.21 4.50 2.09
N PHE A 77 -8.97 4.68 0.79
CA PHE A 77 -8.62 5.97 0.23
C PHE A 77 -9.60 6.49 -0.81
N SER A 78 -10.82 5.97 -0.84
CA SER A 78 -11.80 6.33 -1.88
C SER A 78 -12.17 7.83 -1.90
N ARG A 79 -12.05 8.50 -0.77
CA ARG A 79 -12.37 9.93 -0.65
C ARG A 79 -11.13 10.82 -0.55
N SER A 80 -9.95 10.24 -0.66
CA SER A 80 -8.71 10.99 -0.55
C SER A 80 -8.25 11.44 -1.91
N HIS A 81 -7.78 12.69 -2.01
CA HIS A 81 -7.15 13.23 -3.21
C HIS A 81 -5.64 13.19 -3.10
N GLN A 82 -5.13 13.22 -1.89
CA GLN A 82 -3.69 13.17 -1.60
C GLN A 82 -3.46 12.25 -0.40
N LEU A 83 -2.28 11.63 -0.39
CA LEU A 83 -1.86 10.72 0.68
C LEU A 83 -0.47 11.10 1.15
N TYR A 84 -0.17 10.79 2.39
CA TYR A 84 1.21 10.79 2.88
C TYR A 84 1.85 9.45 2.57
N ILE A 85 3.10 9.49 2.13
CA ILE A 85 3.88 8.29 1.85
C ILE A 85 5.18 8.34 2.63
N SER A 86 5.56 7.19 3.20
CA SER A 86 6.87 7.01 3.79
C SER A 86 7.42 5.64 3.40
N TYR A 87 8.74 5.56 3.29
CA TYR A 87 9.45 4.34 2.98
C TYR A 87 10.12 3.83 4.24
N GLY A 88 10.10 2.50 4.42
CA GLY A 88 10.72 1.88 5.57
C GLY A 88 11.61 0.72 5.17
N LYS A 89 12.26 0.13 6.16
CA LYS A 89 13.02 -1.11 5.98
C LYS A 89 12.15 -2.29 6.37
N VAL A 90 12.34 -3.37 5.65
CA VAL A 90 11.67 -4.62 5.96
C VAL A 90 12.30 -5.26 7.20
#